data_92ac53a57125cb7bbbaab6ecd9e1ff02
#
_entry.id   92ac53a57125cb7bbbaab6ecd9e1ff02
#
_cell.length_a   1.000
_cell.length_b   1.000
_cell.length_c   1.000
_cell.angle_alpha   90.00
_cell.angle_beta   90.00
_cell.angle_gamma   90.00
#
_symmetry.space_group_name_H-M   'P 1'
#
loop_
_entity.id
_entity.type
_entity.pdbx_description
1 polymer ?
#
loop_
_entity_poly.entity_id
_entity_poly.type
_entity_poly.pdbx_seq_one_letter_code
_entity_poly.pdbx_strand_id
1 'polypeptide(L)'
;MQMSESIHTAIVPTENATSYLRKLCRHWSHRFPVEFNDEHGVIELQQAKCTLDAAPATLTVRLDLPEDADEARMRRVVEEHLQRFGFQEELVFAWNRSE
;
A
#
# COMPACT_ATOMS: atom_id res chain seq x y z
N MET A 1 -4.35 18.30 22.31
CA MET A 1 -3.75 16.98 22.31
C MET A 1 -3.67 16.40 20.93
N GLN A 2 -2.53 15.93 20.55
CA GLN A 2 -2.36 15.39 19.24
C GLN A 2 -2.48 13.89 19.24
N MET A 3 -3.10 13.38 18.20
CA MET A 3 -3.10 11.96 17.98
C MET A 3 -1.83 11.59 17.25
N SER A 4 -1.15 10.59 17.74
CA SER A 4 0.02 10.07 17.06
C SER A 4 -0.41 9.22 15.90
N GLU A 5 0.24 9.44 14.78
CA GLU A 5 0.10 8.58 13.63
C GLU A 5 1.46 7.98 13.32
N SER A 6 1.47 6.77 12.82
CA SER A 6 2.69 6.18 12.33
C SER A 6 2.59 6.01 10.83
N ILE A 7 3.72 6.19 10.17
CA ILE A 7 3.83 6.04 8.74
C ILE A 7 4.76 4.85 8.48
N HIS A 8 4.26 3.92 7.70
CA HIS A 8 5.01 2.71 7.35
C HIS A 8 5.20 2.69 5.85
N THR A 9 6.44 2.59 5.42
CA THR A 9 6.76 2.64 3.99
C THR A 9 7.56 1.41 3.60
N ALA A 10 7.18 0.78 2.51
CA ALA A 10 7.92 -0.31 1.92
C ALA A 10 8.22 0.03 0.47
N ILE A 11 9.48 -0.12 0.09
CA ILE A 11 9.88 0.04 -1.30
C ILE A 11 10.09 -1.37 -1.85
N VAL A 12 9.22 -1.77 -2.76
CA VAL A 12 9.15 -3.13 -3.27
C VAL A 12 9.76 -3.18 -4.66
N PRO A 13 10.88 -3.89 -4.84
CA PRO A 13 11.46 -4.01 -6.18
C PRO A 13 10.54 -4.81 -7.09
N THR A 14 10.14 -4.21 -8.20
CA THR A 14 9.36 -4.89 -9.21
C THR A 14 9.31 -4.03 -10.46
N GLU A 15 9.34 -4.67 -11.62
CA GLU A 15 9.16 -3.97 -12.88
C GLU A 15 7.69 -3.87 -13.28
N ASN A 16 6.80 -4.39 -12.43
CA ASN A 16 5.36 -4.41 -12.70
C ASN A 16 4.59 -3.49 -11.75
N ALA A 17 5.23 -2.43 -11.29
CA ALA A 17 4.65 -1.57 -10.25
C ALA A 17 3.31 -0.99 -10.69
N THR A 18 3.19 -0.50 -11.92
CA THR A 18 1.94 0.07 -12.39
C THR A 18 0.82 -0.97 -12.39
N SER A 19 1.14 -2.19 -12.79
CA SER A 19 0.14 -3.26 -12.80
C SER A 19 -0.38 -3.55 -11.39
N TYR A 20 0.52 -3.63 -10.41
CA TYR A 20 0.12 -3.86 -9.03
C TYR A 20 -0.72 -2.71 -8.50
N LEU A 21 -0.30 -1.47 -8.79
CA LEU A 21 -1.02 -0.30 -8.35
C LEU A 21 -2.46 -0.33 -8.88
N ARG A 22 -2.60 -0.56 -10.18
CA ARG A 22 -3.92 -0.54 -10.80
C ARG A 22 -4.81 -1.65 -10.27
N LYS A 23 -4.25 -2.84 -10.11
CA LYS A 23 -5.05 -3.98 -9.64
C LYS A 23 -5.53 -3.76 -8.20
N LEU A 24 -4.66 -3.26 -7.33
CA LEU A 24 -5.07 -3.04 -5.96
C LEU A 24 -6.08 -1.91 -5.86
N CYS A 25 -5.85 -0.82 -6.58
CA CYS A 25 -6.79 0.30 -6.56
C CYS A 25 -8.16 -0.09 -7.09
N ARG A 26 -8.19 -0.87 -8.18
CA ARG A 26 -9.46 -1.35 -8.72
C ARG A 26 -10.17 -2.28 -7.75
N HIS A 27 -9.40 -3.17 -7.13
CA HIS A 27 -9.97 -4.13 -6.19
C HIS A 27 -10.65 -3.43 -5.03
N TRP A 28 -9.99 -2.43 -4.45
CA TRP A 28 -10.52 -1.74 -3.28
C TRP A 28 -11.50 -0.62 -3.63
N SER A 29 -11.58 -0.20 -4.89
CA SER A 29 -12.51 0.85 -5.28
C SER A 29 -13.98 0.42 -5.09
N HIS A 30 -14.22 -0.87 -4.97
CA HIS A 30 -15.57 -1.38 -4.72
C HIS A 30 -16.03 -1.18 -3.30
N ARG A 31 -15.12 -0.88 -2.38
CA ARG A 31 -15.45 -0.75 -0.96
C ARG A 31 -14.97 0.54 -0.33
N PHE A 32 -13.99 1.20 -0.91
CA PHE A 32 -13.36 2.38 -0.32
C PHE A 32 -13.20 3.47 -1.35
N PRO A 33 -13.11 4.74 -0.93
CA PRO A 33 -12.75 5.80 -1.84
C PRO A 33 -11.33 5.59 -2.37
N VAL A 34 -11.17 5.62 -3.68
CA VAL A 34 -9.89 5.37 -4.33
C VAL A 34 -9.73 6.36 -5.47
N GLU A 35 -8.54 6.97 -5.55
CA GLU A 35 -8.15 7.80 -6.68
C GLU A 35 -6.80 7.32 -7.16
N PHE A 36 -6.66 7.12 -8.47
CA PHE A 36 -5.38 6.64 -8.97
C PHE A 36 -5.20 6.94 -10.45
N ASN A 37 -3.92 6.99 -10.82
CA ASN A 37 -3.51 6.96 -12.22
C ASN A 37 -2.40 5.93 -12.35
N ASP A 38 -1.65 5.96 -13.45
CA ASP A 38 -0.65 4.91 -13.69
C ASP A 38 0.56 5.01 -12.76
N GLU A 39 0.76 6.15 -12.10
CA GLU A 39 1.96 6.37 -11.30
C GLU A 39 1.66 6.55 -9.81
N HIS A 40 0.43 6.90 -9.45
CA HIS A 40 0.13 7.25 -8.08
C HIS A 40 -1.29 6.82 -7.75
N GLY A 41 -1.47 6.27 -6.55
CA GLY A 41 -2.80 5.88 -6.10
C GLY A 41 -2.97 6.14 -4.62
N VAL A 42 -4.18 6.52 -4.23
CA VAL A 42 -4.53 6.73 -2.83
C VAL A 42 -5.81 5.96 -2.54
N ILE A 43 -5.75 5.13 -1.51
CA ILE A 43 -6.88 4.32 -1.08
C ILE A 43 -7.18 4.71 0.36
N GLU A 44 -8.40 5.19 0.60
CA GLU A 44 -8.81 5.57 1.94
C GLU A 44 -9.51 4.41 2.60
N LEU A 45 -8.72 3.58 3.29
CA LEU A 45 -9.26 2.49 4.06
C LEU A 45 -9.97 3.05 5.28
N GLN A 46 -10.79 2.23 5.92
CA GLN A 46 -11.70 2.72 6.95
C GLN A 46 -10.99 3.49 8.05
N GLN A 47 -9.80 3.04 8.45
CA GLN A 47 -9.07 3.70 9.54
C GLN A 47 -7.63 4.01 9.15
N ALA A 48 -7.32 3.91 7.86
CA ALA A 48 -5.96 4.07 7.41
C ALA A 48 -5.96 4.61 6.01
N LYS A 49 -4.81 5.09 5.57
CA LYS A 49 -4.65 5.54 4.20
C LYS A 49 -3.48 4.79 3.58
N CYS A 50 -3.71 4.23 2.41
CA CYS A 50 -2.70 3.51 1.66
C CYS A 50 -2.35 4.30 0.42
N THR A 51 -1.09 4.67 0.27
CA THR A 51 -0.61 5.40 -0.88
C THR A 51 0.36 4.54 -1.65
N LEU A 52 0.18 4.50 -2.96
CA LEU A 52 1.01 3.70 -3.85
C LEU A 52 1.66 4.60 -4.87
N ASP A 53 2.96 4.41 -5.09
CA ASP A 53 3.70 5.14 -6.10
C ASP A 53 4.47 4.14 -6.95
N ALA A 54 4.21 4.17 -8.25
CA ALA A 54 4.83 3.24 -9.20
C ALA A 54 5.95 3.94 -9.95
N ALA A 55 7.11 3.32 -9.91
CA ALA A 55 8.27 3.74 -10.69
C ALA A 55 8.68 2.59 -11.61
N PRO A 56 9.62 2.80 -12.54
CA PRO A 56 9.95 1.72 -13.48
C PRO A 56 10.45 0.43 -12.83
N ALA A 57 11.10 0.53 -11.67
CA ALA A 57 11.69 -0.64 -11.04
C ALA A 57 11.22 -0.86 -9.60
N THR A 58 10.30 -0.05 -9.10
CA THR A 58 9.84 -0.19 -7.72
C THR A 58 8.39 0.21 -7.57
N LEU A 59 7.73 -0.39 -6.59
CA LEU A 59 6.43 0.05 -6.10
C LEU A 59 6.63 0.48 -4.66
N THR A 60 6.35 1.74 -4.37
CA THR A 60 6.42 2.25 -3.01
C THR A 60 5.03 2.19 -2.39
N VAL A 61 4.94 1.54 -1.24
CA VAL A 61 3.70 1.37 -0.52
C VAL A 61 3.83 2.12 0.80
N ARG A 62 2.90 3.04 1.05
CA ARG A 62 2.89 3.80 2.28
C ARG A 62 1.58 3.61 3.00
N LEU A 63 1.66 3.31 4.29
CA LEU A 63 0.48 3.20 5.15
C LEU A 63 0.56 4.26 6.22
N ASP A 64 -0.46 5.12 6.27
CA ASP A 64 -0.65 6.07 7.35
C ASP A 64 -1.67 5.47 8.30
N LEU A 65 -1.23 5.18 9.52
CA LEU A 65 -2.06 4.47 10.49
C LEU A 65 -2.30 5.33 11.73
N PRO A 66 -3.51 5.29 12.31
CA PRO A 66 -3.74 5.93 13.60
C PRO A 66 -3.00 5.19 14.71
N GLU A 67 -2.91 5.84 15.86
CA GLU A 67 -2.12 5.33 16.96
C GLU A 67 -2.59 3.96 17.43
N ASP A 68 -3.88 3.72 17.40
CA ASP A 68 -4.46 2.48 17.91
C ASP A 68 -4.68 1.41 16.85
N ALA A 69 -4.14 1.60 15.66
CA ALA A 69 -4.30 0.61 14.61
C ALA A 69 -3.37 -0.59 14.83
N ASP A 70 -3.82 -1.74 14.36
CA ASP A 70 -3.01 -2.95 14.37
C ASP A 70 -2.12 -2.91 13.13
N GLU A 71 -0.91 -2.39 13.30
CA GLU A 71 -0.02 -2.17 12.15
C GLU A 71 0.43 -3.47 11.51
N ALA A 72 0.67 -4.50 12.31
CA ALA A 72 1.11 -5.78 11.74
C ALA A 72 0.03 -6.35 10.84
N ARG A 73 -1.22 -6.25 11.27
CA ARG A 73 -2.34 -6.75 10.48
C ARG A 73 -2.52 -5.95 9.21
N MET A 74 -2.43 -4.62 9.31
CA MET A 74 -2.62 -3.76 8.15
C MET A 74 -1.53 -4.02 7.10
N ARG A 75 -0.28 -4.16 7.54
CA ARG A 75 0.79 -4.46 6.61
C ARG A 75 0.56 -5.81 5.92
N ARG A 76 0.12 -6.80 6.69
CA ARG A 76 -0.14 -8.12 6.14
C ARG A 76 -1.27 -8.09 5.11
N VAL A 77 -2.32 -7.33 5.39
CA VAL A 77 -3.45 -7.21 4.46
C VAL A 77 -2.97 -6.68 3.12
N VAL A 78 -2.17 -5.61 3.15
CA VAL A 78 -1.64 -5.02 1.92
C VAL A 78 -0.73 -6.01 1.20
N GLU A 79 0.19 -6.64 1.95
CA GLU A 79 1.13 -7.58 1.36
C GLU A 79 0.43 -8.74 0.67
N GLU A 80 -0.56 -9.31 1.34
CA GLU A 80 -1.26 -10.46 0.81
C GLU A 80 -2.05 -10.11 -0.44
N HIS A 81 -2.66 -8.93 -0.46
CA HIS A 81 -3.41 -8.51 -1.63
C HIS A 81 -2.48 -8.28 -2.82
N LEU A 82 -1.36 -7.60 -2.61
CA LEU A 82 -0.42 -7.34 -3.69
C LEU A 82 0.21 -8.65 -4.18
N GLN A 83 0.62 -9.52 -3.27
CA GLN A 83 1.24 -10.78 -3.65
C GLN A 83 0.28 -11.64 -4.46
N ARG A 84 -1.00 -11.56 -4.17
CA ARG A 84 -2.00 -12.35 -4.89
C ARG A 84 -2.11 -11.95 -6.35
N PHE A 85 -1.81 -10.69 -6.67
CA PHE A 85 -1.87 -10.23 -8.05
C PHE A 85 -0.64 -10.59 -8.86
N GLY A 86 0.46 -10.99 -8.20
CA GLY A 86 1.71 -11.25 -8.87
C GLY A 86 2.16 -12.68 -8.72
N PHE A 87 1.43 -13.60 -9.29
CA PHE A 87 1.66 -15.02 -9.05
C PHE A 87 2.94 -15.57 -9.65
N GLN A 88 3.66 -14.81 -10.45
CA GLN A 88 4.96 -15.25 -10.99
C GLN A 88 6.12 -14.49 -10.38
N GLU A 89 5.88 -13.75 -9.31
CA GLU A 89 6.87 -12.89 -8.74
C GLU A 89 6.70 -12.89 -7.24
N GLU A 90 7.78 -13.07 -6.52
CA GLU A 90 7.74 -13.00 -5.07
C GLU A 90 8.13 -11.59 -4.64
N LEU A 91 7.17 -10.88 -4.08
CA LEU A 91 7.39 -9.51 -3.64
C LEU A 91 8.03 -9.48 -2.27
N VAL A 92 9.00 -8.59 -2.09
CA VAL A 92 9.69 -8.43 -0.81
C VAL A 92 9.31 -7.07 -0.24
N PHE A 93 8.74 -7.08 0.95
CA PHE A 93 8.29 -5.88 1.63
C PHE A 93 9.20 -5.59 2.82
N ALA A 94 10.09 -4.63 2.65
CA ALA A 94 10.97 -4.19 3.73
C ALA A 94 10.37 -2.91 4.31
N TRP A 95 9.57 -3.06 5.35
CA TRP A 95 8.85 -1.94 5.93
C TRP A 95 9.74 -1.11 6.83
N ASN A 96 9.66 0.19 6.68
CA ASN A 96 10.28 1.14 7.58
C ASN A 96 9.19 1.98 8.21
N ARG A 97 9.31 2.20 9.51
CA ARG A 97 8.35 3.00 10.23
C ARG A 97 8.92 4.37 10.53
N SER A 98 8.12 5.39 10.29
CA SER A 98 8.43 6.75 10.71
C SER A 98 7.21 7.36 11.36
N GLU A 99 7.46 8.42 12.17
CA GLU A 99 6.38 9.07 12.89
C GLU A 99 6.35 10.56 12.61
#